data_77ca59ecf63d8f238542b1862f3ab011
#
_entry.id   77ca59ecf63d8f238542b1862f3ab011
#
_cell.length_a   1.000
_cell.length_b   1.000
_cell.length_c   1.000
_cell.angle_alpha   90.00
_cell.angle_beta   90.00
_cell.angle_gamma   90.00
#
_symmetry.space_group_name_H-M   'P 1'
#
loop_
_entity.id
_entity.type
_entity.pdbx_description
1 polymer ?
#
loop_
_entity_poly.entity_id
_entity_poly.type
_entity_poly.pdbx_seq_one_letter_code
_entity_poly.pdbx_strand_id
1 'polypeptide(L)'
;MNYRQIYAIKKQNEKRILKVCPNCPNTSGIYFFLREENGFKFGYVGRAKHLLERLGSHLQGYTQHIDRSLKKHGLWSSDNPTGYKVHFLEFPESELNEKEQFYIQKCASMGYQLRNVESGGQLGKTDIGERRPAKKYFDGVEQGKKTLAKELKHIIDLHLDISLKKETKISKKALEKFNALLDTYSQP
;
A
#
# COMPACT_ATOMS: atom_id res chain seq x y z
N MET A 1 -2.39 28.16 7.62
CA MET A 1 -3.31 28.05 6.47
C MET A 1 -4.66 28.55 6.90
N ASN A 2 -5.28 29.50 6.16
CA ASN A 2 -6.58 30.11 6.52
C ASN A 2 -7.71 29.10 6.22
N TYR A 3 -8.80 29.14 7.01
CA TYR A 3 -10.00 28.30 6.84
C TYR A 3 -10.54 28.30 5.39
N ARG A 4 -10.57 29.46 4.73
CA ARG A 4 -10.98 29.57 3.31
C ARG A 4 -10.09 28.76 2.37
N GLN A 5 -8.78 28.71 2.61
CA GLN A 5 -7.83 27.92 1.80
C GLN A 5 -8.05 26.44 2.00
N ILE A 6 -8.26 26.00 3.24
CA ILE A 6 -8.55 24.59 3.57
C ILE A 6 -9.83 24.15 2.88
N TYR A 7 -10.89 24.96 2.95
CA TYR A 7 -12.16 24.67 2.30
C TYR A 7 -12.03 24.59 0.77
N ALA A 8 -11.29 25.52 0.16
CA ALA A 8 -11.05 25.52 -1.28
C ALA A 8 -10.31 24.25 -1.74
N ILE A 9 -9.27 23.83 -1.00
CA ILE A 9 -8.53 22.59 -1.27
C ILE A 9 -9.45 21.37 -1.13
N LYS A 10 -10.27 21.31 -0.08
CA LYS A 10 -11.25 20.25 0.11
C LYS A 10 -12.18 20.14 -1.10
N LYS A 11 -12.79 21.25 -1.53
CA LYS A 11 -13.69 21.28 -2.69
C LYS A 11 -12.98 20.92 -4.01
N GLN A 12 -11.75 21.32 -4.18
CA GLN A 12 -10.96 20.92 -5.33
C GLN A 12 -10.70 19.42 -5.36
N ASN A 13 -10.38 18.83 -4.20
CA ASN A 13 -10.13 17.38 -4.10
C ASN A 13 -11.42 16.56 -4.30
N GLU A 14 -12.56 17.03 -3.78
CA GLU A 14 -13.87 16.41 -4.06
C GLU A 14 -14.17 16.41 -5.57
N LYS A 15 -13.91 17.52 -6.27
CA LYS A 15 -14.04 17.58 -7.74
C LYS A 15 -13.10 16.60 -8.46
N ARG A 16 -11.89 16.38 -7.94
CA ARG A 16 -10.96 15.38 -8.49
C ARG A 16 -11.49 13.96 -8.33
N ILE A 17 -12.10 13.65 -7.19
CA ILE A 17 -12.77 12.36 -6.96
C ILE A 17 -13.93 12.18 -7.94
N LEU A 18 -14.79 13.19 -8.09
CA LEU A 18 -15.94 13.13 -9.00
C LEU A 18 -15.55 12.99 -10.47
N LYS A 19 -14.33 13.37 -10.88
CA LYS A 19 -13.83 13.10 -12.23
C LYS A 19 -13.60 11.62 -12.51
N VAL A 20 -13.17 10.85 -11.51
CA VAL A 20 -12.88 9.39 -11.63
C VAL A 20 -14.01 8.52 -11.10
N CYS A 21 -14.89 9.09 -10.30
CA CYS A 21 -16.07 8.42 -9.72
C CYS A 21 -17.25 9.42 -9.71
N PRO A 22 -17.91 9.65 -10.87
CA PRO A 22 -18.91 10.73 -11.02
C PRO A 22 -20.12 10.59 -10.09
N ASN A 23 -20.51 9.36 -9.76
CA ASN A 23 -21.69 9.06 -8.94
C ASN A 23 -21.36 8.88 -7.46
N CYS A 24 -20.17 9.31 -7.00
CA CYS A 24 -19.79 9.15 -5.60
C CYS A 24 -20.69 10.04 -4.70
N PRO A 25 -21.53 9.44 -3.85
CA PRO A 25 -22.40 10.18 -2.94
C PRO A 25 -21.62 10.67 -1.73
N ASN A 26 -22.22 11.55 -0.95
CA ASN A 26 -21.67 11.95 0.35
C ASN A 26 -22.43 11.29 1.52
N THR A 27 -22.83 10.04 1.34
CA THR A 27 -23.50 9.17 2.31
C THR A 27 -22.50 8.25 3.01
N SER A 28 -22.97 7.47 3.97
CA SER A 28 -22.15 6.47 4.67
C SER A 28 -21.90 5.23 3.80
N GLY A 29 -20.68 4.69 3.89
CA GLY A 29 -20.34 3.50 3.11
C GLY A 29 -18.87 3.08 3.22
N ILE A 30 -18.54 2.08 2.42
CA ILE A 30 -17.21 1.54 2.23
C ILE A 30 -16.66 2.04 0.90
N TYR A 31 -15.41 2.45 0.89
CA TYR A 31 -14.73 2.90 -0.32
C TYR A 31 -13.46 2.10 -0.56
N PHE A 32 -13.06 2.07 -1.83
CA PHE A 32 -11.92 1.30 -2.30
C PHE A 32 -11.04 2.19 -3.18
N PHE A 33 -9.75 2.14 -2.93
CA PHE A 33 -8.73 2.56 -3.87
C PHE A 33 -8.06 1.31 -4.42
N LEU A 34 -8.26 1.00 -5.70
CA LEU A 34 -7.73 -0.20 -6.35
C LEU A 34 -6.89 0.20 -7.55
N ARG A 35 -5.71 -0.40 -7.69
CA ARG A 35 -4.86 -0.24 -8.86
C ARG A 35 -4.18 -1.56 -9.23
N GLU A 36 -3.81 -1.67 -10.49
CA GLU A 36 -3.06 -2.80 -10.99
C GLU A 36 -1.85 -2.30 -11.78
N GLU A 37 -0.70 -2.93 -11.56
CA GLU A 37 0.55 -2.59 -12.23
C GLU A 37 1.40 -3.85 -12.37
N ASN A 38 1.83 -4.16 -13.59
CA ASN A 38 2.66 -5.34 -13.90
C ASN A 38 2.10 -6.67 -13.37
N GLY A 39 0.76 -6.84 -13.43
CA GLY A 39 0.07 -8.02 -12.92
C GLY A 39 -0.11 -8.07 -11.39
N PHE A 40 0.40 -7.07 -10.66
CA PHE A 40 0.20 -6.95 -9.22
C PHE A 40 -1.01 -6.06 -8.91
N LYS A 41 -1.85 -6.54 -8.00
CA LYS A 41 -3.04 -5.82 -7.53
C LYS A 41 -2.75 -5.15 -6.20
N PHE A 42 -2.97 -3.86 -6.12
CA PHE A 42 -2.81 -3.06 -4.90
C PHE A 42 -4.15 -2.46 -4.50
N GLY A 43 -4.44 -2.47 -3.21
CA GLY A 43 -5.71 -1.98 -2.73
C GLY A 43 -5.64 -1.30 -1.36
N TYR A 44 -6.67 -0.52 -1.11
CA TYR A 44 -6.99 0.00 0.21
C TYR A 44 -8.52 0.02 0.34
N VAL A 45 -9.01 -0.46 1.45
CA VAL A 45 -10.42 -0.45 1.82
C VAL A 45 -10.58 0.48 3.03
N GLY A 46 -11.58 1.32 3.01
CA GLY A 46 -11.87 2.19 4.15
C GLY A 46 -13.36 2.45 4.25
N ARG A 47 -13.75 3.00 5.39
CA ARG A 47 -15.13 3.38 5.68
C ARG A 47 -15.27 4.87 5.93
N ALA A 48 -16.45 5.39 5.68
CA ALA A 48 -16.76 6.78 5.94
C ALA A 48 -18.24 6.97 6.25
N LYS A 49 -18.56 7.98 7.07
CA LYS A 49 -19.91 8.51 7.22
C LYS A 49 -20.28 9.43 6.06
N HIS A 50 -19.27 10.04 5.45
CA HIS A 50 -19.36 10.95 4.32
C HIS A 50 -18.31 10.54 3.28
N LEU A 51 -18.71 9.70 2.33
CA LEU A 51 -17.81 9.08 1.34
C LEU A 51 -17.00 10.10 0.55
N LEU A 52 -17.67 11.05 -0.11
CA LEU A 52 -17.02 12.03 -0.96
C LEU A 52 -16.01 12.90 -0.17
N GLU A 53 -16.40 13.35 1.02
CA GLU A 53 -15.50 14.11 1.90
C GLU A 53 -14.27 13.30 2.31
N ARG A 54 -14.48 12.04 2.68
CA ARG A 54 -13.40 11.16 3.12
C ARG A 54 -12.43 10.85 1.99
N LEU A 55 -12.93 10.52 0.81
CA LEU A 55 -12.13 10.31 -0.39
C LEU A 55 -11.32 11.55 -0.76
N GLY A 56 -11.95 12.72 -0.73
CA GLY A 56 -11.26 14.00 -0.95
C GLY A 56 -10.17 14.29 0.08
N SER A 57 -10.37 13.90 1.35
CA SER A 57 -9.38 14.08 2.42
C SER A 57 -8.09 13.28 2.19
N HIS A 58 -8.18 12.10 1.59
CA HIS A 58 -7.00 11.31 1.22
C HIS A 58 -6.10 11.99 0.19
N LEU A 59 -6.64 12.89 -0.61
CA LEU A 59 -5.86 13.67 -1.59
C LEU A 59 -5.16 14.89 -0.99
N GLN A 60 -5.49 15.27 0.27
CA GLN A 60 -4.86 16.42 0.94
C GLN A 60 -3.54 16.08 1.60
N GLY A 61 -3.38 14.85 2.08
CA GLY A 61 -2.48 14.64 3.16
C GLY A 61 -1.43 13.56 3.01
N TYR A 62 -0.70 13.41 4.09
CA TYR A 62 0.40 12.49 4.26
C TYR A 62 0.24 11.67 5.53
N THR A 63 -0.97 11.66 6.09
CA THR A 63 -1.23 11.10 7.41
C THR A 63 -1.38 9.59 7.39
N GLN A 64 -1.83 9.02 6.27
CA GLN A 64 -2.03 7.59 6.12
C GLN A 64 -1.15 6.98 5.02
N HIS A 65 -0.90 5.67 5.11
CA HIS A 65 -0.10 4.97 4.10
C HIS A 65 -0.68 5.07 2.69
N ILE A 66 -2.02 5.05 2.58
CA ILE A 66 -2.69 5.22 1.30
C ILE A 66 -2.46 6.62 0.70
N ASP A 67 -2.42 7.67 1.50
CA ASP A 67 -2.25 9.04 1.04
C ASP A 67 -0.90 9.23 0.32
N ARG A 68 0.16 8.63 0.87
CA ARG A 68 1.49 8.63 0.24
C ARG A 68 1.48 7.89 -1.09
N SER A 69 0.76 6.78 -1.15
CA SER A 69 0.64 5.99 -2.35
C SER A 69 -0.20 6.69 -3.42
N LEU A 70 -1.30 7.35 -3.03
CA LEU A 70 -2.10 8.19 -3.93
C LEU A 70 -1.29 9.36 -4.48
N LYS A 71 -0.42 9.96 -3.68
CA LYS A 71 0.49 11.00 -4.16
C LYS A 71 1.47 10.47 -5.21
N LYS A 72 2.01 9.28 -4.99
CA LYS A 72 3.01 8.68 -5.89
C LYS A 72 2.40 8.20 -7.22
N HIS A 73 1.27 7.51 -7.15
CA HIS A 73 0.67 6.82 -8.29
C HIS A 73 -0.52 7.56 -8.89
N GLY A 74 -1.09 8.54 -8.21
CA GLY A 74 -2.24 9.32 -8.66
C GLY A 74 -3.55 8.52 -8.72
N LEU A 75 -4.58 9.21 -9.18
CA LEU A 75 -5.85 8.59 -9.55
C LEU A 75 -5.78 8.11 -11.01
N TRP A 76 -6.59 7.12 -11.30
CA TRP A 76 -6.72 6.58 -12.66
C TRP A 76 -7.23 7.66 -13.65
N SER A 77 -6.65 7.67 -14.83
CA SER A 77 -7.13 8.43 -15.99
C SER A 77 -6.65 7.74 -17.29
N SER A 78 -7.11 8.21 -18.45
CA SER A 78 -6.57 7.76 -19.73
C SER A 78 -5.04 7.91 -19.83
N ASP A 79 -4.52 8.99 -19.25
CA ASP A 79 -3.09 9.31 -19.24
C ASP A 79 -2.31 8.63 -18.09
N ASN A 80 -3.04 8.03 -17.14
CA ASN A 80 -2.47 7.33 -15.99
C ASN A 80 -3.21 5.99 -15.74
N PRO A 81 -3.06 5.00 -16.62
CA PRO A 81 -3.80 3.74 -16.54
C PRO A 81 -3.44 2.87 -15.32
N THR A 82 -2.28 3.09 -14.70
CA THR A 82 -1.82 2.40 -13.48
C THR A 82 -2.21 3.12 -12.19
N GLY A 83 -2.91 4.25 -12.29
CA GLY A 83 -3.42 5.01 -11.15
C GLY A 83 -4.55 4.29 -10.40
N TYR A 84 -4.89 4.82 -9.24
CA TYR A 84 -5.96 4.26 -8.41
C TYR A 84 -7.34 4.53 -8.99
N LYS A 85 -8.11 3.47 -9.24
CA LYS A 85 -9.55 3.51 -9.46
C LYS A 85 -10.25 3.64 -8.12
N VAL A 86 -11.34 4.41 -8.10
CA VAL A 86 -12.16 4.66 -6.91
C VAL A 86 -13.48 3.91 -7.07
N HIS A 87 -13.83 3.14 -6.07
CA HIS A 87 -15.12 2.45 -5.98
C HIS A 87 -15.73 2.68 -4.61
N PHE A 88 -17.03 2.56 -4.49
CA PHE A 88 -17.76 2.66 -3.23
C PHE A 88 -18.96 1.74 -3.18
N LEU A 89 -19.43 1.47 -1.97
CA LEU A 89 -20.68 0.80 -1.67
C LEU A 89 -21.34 1.51 -0.49
N GLU A 90 -22.59 1.83 -0.60
CA GLU A 90 -23.36 2.49 0.46
C GLU A 90 -23.84 1.46 1.50
N PHE A 91 -23.64 1.80 2.77
CA PHE A 91 -24.10 1.01 3.91
C PHE A 91 -24.52 1.93 5.03
N PRO A 92 -25.48 1.50 5.89
CA PRO A 92 -25.81 2.19 7.14
C PRO A 92 -24.57 2.35 8.04
N GLU A 93 -24.50 3.44 8.80
CA GLU A 93 -23.38 3.68 9.71
C GLU A 93 -23.15 2.53 10.71
N SER A 94 -24.21 1.87 11.16
CA SER A 94 -24.14 0.74 12.08
C SER A 94 -23.38 -0.47 11.54
N GLU A 95 -23.37 -0.66 10.21
CA GLU A 95 -22.73 -1.80 9.56
C GLU A 95 -21.29 -1.52 9.10
N LEU A 96 -20.85 -0.28 9.12
CA LEU A 96 -19.57 0.14 8.55
C LEU A 96 -18.37 -0.67 9.07
N ASN A 97 -18.34 -0.98 10.38
CA ASN A 97 -17.23 -1.74 10.96
C ASN A 97 -17.15 -3.17 10.40
N GLU A 98 -18.28 -3.86 10.37
CA GLU A 98 -18.37 -5.23 9.87
C GLU A 98 -18.07 -5.29 8.36
N LYS A 99 -18.68 -4.40 7.59
CA LYS A 99 -18.48 -4.34 6.14
C LYS A 99 -17.05 -3.98 5.76
N GLU A 100 -16.40 -3.04 6.47
CA GLU A 100 -14.99 -2.74 6.25
C GLU A 100 -14.13 -3.99 6.40
N GLN A 101 -14.28 -4.73 7.51
CA GLN A 101 -13.55 -5.97 7.74
C GLN A 101 -13.84 -7.02 6.68
N PHE A 102 -15.10 -7.23 6.35
CA PHE A 102 -15.52 -8.16 5.31
C PHE A 102 -14.84 -7.85 3.97
N TYR A 103 -14.88 -6.59 3.53
CA TYR A 103 -14.29 -6.22 2.24
C TYR A 103 -12.76 -6.19 2.25
N ILE A 104 -12.11 -5.92 3.39
CA ILE A 104 -10.68 -6.09 3.53
C ILE A 104 -10.30 -7.57 3.29
N GLN A 105 -10.99 -8.51 3.94
CA GLN A 105 -10.75 -9.94 3.75
C GLN A 105 -11.07 -10.37 2.31
N LYS A 106 -12.19 -9.91 1.74
CA LYS A 106 -12.57 -10.21 0.37
C LYS A 106 -11.53 -9.70 -0.64
N CYS A 107 -11.05 -8.49 -0.51
CA CYS A 107 -10.00 -7.96 -1.39
C CYS A 107 -8.69 -8.74 -1.22
N ALA A 108 -8.32 -9.11 0.00
CA ALA A 108 -7.14 -9.94 0.24
C ALA A 108 -7.26 -11.33 -0.43
N SER A 109 -8.42 -11.98 -0.35
CA SER A 109 -8.67 -13.26 -1.01
C SER A 109 -8.65 -13.17 -2.54
N MET A 110 -8.95 -12.01 -3.11
CA MET A 110 -8.85 -11.71 -4.54
C MET A 110 -7.42 -11.38 -5.00
N GLY A 111 -6.44 -11.46 -4.10
CA GLY A 111 -5.03 -11.24 -4.39
C GLY A 111 -4.59 -9.77 -4.34
N TYR A 112 -5.39 -8.87 -3.76
CA TYR A 112 -4.96 -7.49 -3.55
C TYR A 112 -3.97 -7.39 -2.40
N GLN A 113 -2.85 -6.74 -2.65
CA GLN A 113 -1.90 -6.30 -1.62
C GLN A 113 -2.48 -5.04 -0.94
N LEU A 114 -3.02 -5.23 0.24
CA LEU A 114 -3.71 -4.16 0.94
C LEU A 114 -2.76 -3.26 1.72
N ARG A 115 -3.02 -1.95 1.68
CA ARG A 115 -2.31 -0.93 2.45
C ARG A 115 -3.00 -0.60 3.78
N ASN A 116 -3.96 -1.39 4.17
CA ASN A 116 -4.56 -1.31 5.50
C ASN A 116 -3.53 -1.77 6.54
N VAL A 117 -3.24 -0.91 7.52
CA VAL A 117 -2.29 -1.21 8.62
C VAL A 117 -2.97 -2.05 9.70
N GLU A 118 -4.28 -1.83 9.86
CA GLU A 118 -5.11 -2.54 10.83
C GLU A 118 -6.31 -3.17 10.14
N SER A 119 -6.89 -4.13 10.83
CA SER A 119 -8.05 -4.88 10.32
C SER A 119 -9.36 -4.10 10.22
N GLY A 120 -9.31 -2.76 10.27
CA GLY A 120 -10.51 -1.92 10.26
C GLY A 120 -11.31 -2.04 11.56
N GLY A 121 -11.56 -0.89 12.20
CA GLY A 121 -12.40 -0.75 13.38
C GLY A 121 -11.88 -1.34 14.69
N GLN A 122 -12.31 -0.76 15.79
CA GLN A 122 -11.89 -1.16 17.15
C GLN A 122 -12.54 -2.48 17.64
N LEU A 123 -13.48 -3.03 16.91
CA LEU A 123 -14.15 -4.28 17.27
C LEU A 123 -13.51 -5.46 16.54
N GLY A 124 -12.75 -6.19 17.31
CA GLY A 124 -12.15 -7.44 16.88
C GLY A 124 -10.81 -7.23 16.23
N LYS A 125 -9.78 -7.25 17.02
CA LYS A 125 -8.48 -7.78 16.65
C LYS A 125 -8.62 -9.27 16.29
N THR A 126 -9.57 -9.58 15.41
CA THR A 126 -9.59 -10.87 14.77
C THR A 126 -8.38 -10.91 13.86
N ASP A 127 -7.59 -11.81 14.15
CA ASP A 127 -6.26 -12.10 13.69
C ASP A 127 -5.96 -11.61 12.29
N ILE A 128 -5.19 -10.52 12.20
CA ILE A 128 -4.54 -10.11 10.96
C ILE A 128 -3.61 -11.24 10.44
N GLY A 129 -3.28 -12.20 11.30
CA GLY A 129 -2.48 -13.38 10.97
C GLY A 129 -3.05 -14.21 9.82
N GLU A 130 -4.37 -14.17 9.59
CA GLU A 130 -4.99 -14.84 8.44
C GLU A 130 -5.01 -13.99 7.15
N ARG A 131 -4.67 -12.72 7.22
CA ARG A 131 -4.51 -11.86 6.05
C ARG A 131 -3.16 -12.08 5.41
N ARG A 132 -2.96 -13.26 4.93
CA ARG A 132 -1.79 -13.55 4.11
C ARG A 132 -1.92 -12.75 2.81
N PRO A 133 -0.88 -12.00 2.41
CA PRO A 133 -0.75 -11.54 1.04
C PRO A 133 -1.08 -12.69 0.09
N ALA A 134 -1.44 -12.37 -1.15
CA ALA A 134 -1.77 -13.38 -2.14
C ALA A 134 -0.86 -14.59 -2.00
N LYS A 135 -1.45 -15.78 -1.99
CA LYS A 135 -0.72 -17.05 -1.90
C LYS A 135 0.49 -16.96 -2.84
N LYS A 136 1.71 -17.11 -2.29
CA LYS A 136 3.00 -16.89 -2.98
C LYS A 136 3.59 -15.47 -3.01
N TYR A 137 2.97 -14.46 -2.41
CA TYR A 137 3.63 -13.13 -2.34
C TYR A 137 4.94 -13.19 -1.56
N PHE A 138 4.93 -13.81 -0.38
CA PHE A 138 6.15 -13.98 0.42
C PHE A 138 7.13 -14.91 -0.25
N ASP A 139 6.65 -15.95 -0.95
CA ASP A 139 7.49 -16.83 -1.74
C ASP A 139 8.18 -16.06 -2.88
N GLY A 140 7.45 -15.16 -3.54
CA GLY A 140 8.01 -14.28 -4.57
C GLY A 140 9.03 -13.27 -4.01
N VAL A 141 8.78 -12.71 -2.82
CA VAL A 141 9.74 -11.84 -2.13
C VAL A 141 11.01 -12.61 -1.75
N GLU A 142 10.86 -13.79 -1.17
CA GLU A 142 12.01 -14.64 -0.80
C GLU A 142 12.77 -15.13 -2.04
N GLN A 143 12.06 -15.51 -3.09
CA GLN A 143 12.69 -15.88 -4.36
C GLN A 143 13.44 -14.70 -4.99
N GLY A 144 12.86 -13.49 -4.95
CA GLY A 144 13.54 -12.29 -5.43
C GLY A 144 14.81 -11.96 -4.64
N LYS A 145 14.78 -12.12 -3.30
CA LYS A 145 15.97 -11.97 -2.46
C LYS A 145 17.05 -12.99 -2.82
N LYS A 146 16.66 -14.27 -3.01
CA LYS A 146 17.58 -15.34 -3.40
C LYS A 146 18.24 -15.06 -4.75
N THR A 147 17.46 -14.66 -5.75
CA THR A 147 17.97 -14.33 -7.08
C THR A 147 18.96 -13.17 -7.00
N LEU A 148 18.59 -12.08 -6.34
CA LEU A 148 19.45 -10.91 -6.19
C LEU A 148 20.74 -11.24 -5.43
N ALA A 149 20.67 -12.02 -4.35
CA ALA A 149 21.84 -12.42 -3.59
C ALA A 149 22.81 -13.28 -4.41
N LYS A 150 22.28 -14.22 -5.23
CA LYS A 150 23.10 -15.02 -6.14
C LYS A 150 23.80 -14.17 -7.21
N GLU A 151 23.08 -13.23 -7.82
CA GLU A 151 23.65 -12.30 -8.80
C GLU A 151 24.72 -11.40 -8.19
N LEU A 152 24.44 -10.81 -7.01
CA LEU A 152 25.41 -9.98 -6.29
C LEU A 152 26.65 -10.79 -5.88
N LYS A 153 26.48 -11.99 -5.35
CA LYS A 153 27.62 -12.85 -4.97
C LYS A 153 28.48 -13.18 -6.19
N HIS A 154 27.87 -13.54 -7.30
CA HIS A 154 28.58 -13.83 -8.56
C HIS A 154 29.40 -12.63 -9.06
N ILE A 155 28.81 -11.42 -9.04
CA ILE A 155 29.50 -10.18 -9.44
C ILE A 155 30.70 -9.90 -8.50
N ILE A 156 30.49 -10.06 -7.18
CA ILE A 156 31.53 -9.81 -6.18
C ILE A 156 32.67 -10.81 -6.34
N ASP A 157 32.35 -12.10 -6.41
CA ASP A 157 33.35 -13.16 -6.47
C ASP A 157 34.23 -13.07 -7.72
N LEU A 158 33.72 -12.52 -8.82
CA LEU A 158 34.44 -12.43 -10.09
C LEU A 158 35.08 -11.07 -10.38
N HIS A 159 34.50 -9.99 -9.85
CA HIS A 159 34.83 -8.66 -10.37
C HIS A 159 35.08 -7.59 -9.28
N LEU A 160 34.77 -7.86 -8.03
CA LEU A 160 34.83 -6.82 -6.99
C LEU A 160 35.52 -7.29 -5.71
N ASP A 161 36.43 -6.46 -5.19
CA ASP A 161 36.94 -6.57 -3.83
C ASP A 161 36.16 -5.64 -2.89
N ILE A 162 35.56 -6.19 -1.84
CA ILE A 162 34.80 -5.39 -0.88
C ILE A 162 35.67 -5.11 0.32
N SER A 163 35.96 -3.81 0.54
CA SER A 163 36.70 -3.33 1.69
C SER A 163 35.92 -2.30 2.50
N LEU A 164 36.26 -2.17 3.77
CA LEU A 164 35.68 -1.14 4.65
C LEU A 164 36.26 0.24 4.34
N LYS A 165 35.42 1.25 4.14
CA LYS A 165 35.85 2.65 4.00
C LYS A 165 36.62 3.17 5.27
N LYS A 166 36.22 2.65 6.44
CA LYS A 166 36.88 2.93 7.74
C LYS A 166 36.71 1.69 8.62
N GLU A 167 37.78 1.31 9.34
CA GLU A 167 37.75 0.21 10.31
C GLU A 167 37.16 0.68 11.65
N THR A 168 35.86 0.59 11.78
CA THR A 168 35.12 0.83 13.03
C THR A 168 34.33 -0.42 13.43
N LYS A 169 33.93 -0.51 14.70
CA LYS A 169 33.06 -1.59 15.17
C LYS A 169 31.74 -1.65 14.36
N ILE A 170 31.21 -0.48 13.98
CA ILE A 170 29.96 -0.38 13.20
C ILE A 170 30.17 -0.89 11.78
N SER A 171 31.30 -0.50 11.14
CA SER A 171 31.62 -0.94 9.77
C SER A 171 31.88 -2.45 9.71
N LYS A 172 32.56 -3.03 10.71
CA LYS A 172 32.79 -4.48 10.80
C LYS A 172 31.47 -5.25 10.92
N LYS A 173 30.56 -4.79 11.81
CA LYS A 173 29.20 -5.38 11.91
C LYS A 173 28.39 -5.24 10.63
N ALA A 174 28.54 -4.13 9.90
CA ALA A 174 27.86 -3.93 8.63
C ALA A 174 28.35 -4.92 7.55
N LEU A 175 29.67 -5.17 7.49
CA LEU A 175 30.26 -6.16 6.59
C LEU A 175 29.85 -7.58 6.96
N GLU A 176 29.87 -7.93 8.24
CA GLU A 176 29.37 -9.23 8.71
C GLU A 176 27.92 -9.46 8.31
N LYS A 177 27.06 -8.44 8.51
CA LYS A 177 25.64 -8.51 8.10
C LYS A 177 25.47 -8.62 6.60
N PHE A 178 26.28 -7.93 5.82
CA PHE A 178 26.28 -8.00 4.36
C PHE A 178 26.65 -9.41 3.88
N ASN A 179 27.75 -9.97 4.39
CA ASN A 179 28.18 -11.33 4.05
C ASN A 179 27.14 -12.37 4.47
N ALA A 180 26.57 -12.26 5.68
CA ALA A 180 25.52 -13.15 6.15
C ALA A 180 24.25 -13.11 5.24
N LEU A 181 23.88 -11.94 4.72
CA LEU A 181 22.77 -11.83 3.76
C LEU A 181 23.07 -12.54 2.45
N LEU A 182 24.27 -12.37 1.91
CA LEU A 182 24.69 -13.06 0.69
C LEU A 182 24.73 -14.58 0.90
N ASP A 183 25.28 -15.06 1.99
CA ASP A 183 25.41 -16.50 2.28
C ASP A 183 24.04 -17.15 2.54
N THR A 184 23.14 -16.48 3.29
CA THR A 184 21.81 -17.00 3.61
C THR A 184 20.96 -17.19 2.36
N TYR A 185 21.03 -16.25 1.41
CA TYR A 185 20.17 -16.27 0.22
C TYR A 185 20.83 -16.84 -1.03
N SER A 186 22.16 -17.06 -1.02
CA SER A 186 22.88 -17.65 -2.16
C SER A 186 22.98 -19.17 -2.15
N GLN A 187 22.58 -19.81 -1.05
CA GLN A 187 22.54 -21.27 -0.97
C GLN A 187 21.46 -21.87 -1.88
N PRO A 188 21.67 -23.08 -2.43
CA PRO A 188 20.77 -23.74 -3.37
C PRO A 188 19.38 -24.03 -2.80
#